data_8e79349cc6c4cec1c76a94d024973ddc
#
_entry.id   8e79349cc6c4cec1c76a94d024973ddc
#
_cell.length_a   1.000
_cell.length_b   1.000
_cell.length_c   1.000
_cell.angle_alpha   90.00
_cell.angle_beta   90.00
_cell.angle_gamma   90.00
#
_symmetry.space_group_name_H-M   'P 1'
#
loop_
_entity.id
_entity.type
_entity.pdbx_description
1 polymer ?
#
loop_
_entity_poly.entity_id
_entity_poly.type
_entity_poly.pdbx_seq_one_letter_code
_entity_poly.pdbx_strand_id
1 'polypeptide(L)'
;MKQNLFFFSIISFLILPIFLQGEVIVFTKQDSADWTLQENQDRITNSVWITRKNNQGIFNIAQETGYSGNSGSPIGTLWASSSTAEAEIGDFTSFLNMHGGNPQSLINDTISLYLEEYGRYFDLVFLSFSGGNSGGGFSYTREEVFPNHLGFSNSINTPQTFRLHQNYPNPFNPVTTLSYYLFEESYVSITIYDMLGNMIKNLVNQKQNSGLKSIQWDARNNQCEPVSAGLYLYTIDAGDFRQTKKMALLK
;
A
#
# COMPACT_ATOMS: atom_id res chain seq x y z
N MET A 1 -24.68 -38.41 -53.73
CA MET A 1 -24.33 -38.24 -52.31
C MET A 1 -23.30 -37.08 -52.16
N LYS A 2 -23.74 -35.90 -51.68
CA LYS A 2 -22.85 -34.75 -51.43
C LYS A 2 -22.58 -34.73 -49.95
N GLN A 3 -21.33 -34.91 -49.55
CA GLN A 3 -20.88 -34.75 -48.15
C GLN A 3 -20.64 -33.27 -47.90
N ASN A 4 -21.38 -32.70 -46.94
CA ASN A 4 -21.11 -31.37 -46.40
C ASN A 4 -20.06 -31.47 -45.32
N LEU A 5 -18.88 -30.90 -45.57
CA LEU A 5 -17.83 -30.67 -44.54
C LEU A 5 -18.21 -29.42 -43.73
N PHE A 6 -18.53 -29.60 -42.45
CA PHE A 6 -18.63 -28.49 -41.48
C PHE A 6 -17.24 -28.14 -40.97
N PHE A 7 -16.75 -26.97 -41.33
CA PHE A 7 -15.57 -26.37 -40.68
C PHE A 7 -16.00 -25.75 -39.35
N PHE A 8 -15.57 -26.35 -38.24
CA PHE A 8 -15.63 -25.70 -36.93
C PHE A 8 -14.44 -24.75 -36.81
N SER A 9 -14.69 -23.43 -36.87
CA SER A 9 -13.70 -22.41 -36.53
C SER A 9 -13.59 -22.31 -35.03
N ILE A 10 -12.46 -22.78 -34.47
CA ILE A 10 -12.13 -22.58 -33.05
C ILE A 10 -11.60 -21.15 -32.92
N ILE A 11 -12.46 -20.23 -32.45
CA ILE A 11 -12.03 -18.90 -32.04
C ILE A 11 -11.33 -19.04 -30.67
N SER A 12 -10.01 -19.06 -30.71
CA SER A 12 -9.19 -18.96 -29.49
C SER A 12 -9.29 -17.55 -28.94
N PHE A 13 -10.07 -17.37 -27.88
CA PHE A 13 -10.04 -16.12 -27.09
C PHE A 13 -8.72 -16.08 -26.32
N LEU A 14 -7.82 -15.25 -26.80
CA LEU A 14 -6.63 -14.87 -26.03
C LEU A 14 -7.10 -14.01 -24.84
N ILE A 15 -7.27 -14.62 -23.68
CA ILE A 15 -7.50 -13.89 -22.43
C ILE A 15 -6.13 -13.29 -22.05
N LEU A 16 -5.91 -12.03 -22.45
CA LEU A 16 -4.82 -11.25 -21.90
C LEU A 16 -5.08 -11.07 -20.40
N PRO A 17 -4.09 -11.33 -19.53
CA PRO A 17 -4.24 -11.04 -18.11
C PRO A 17 -4.46 -9.54 -17.96
N ILE A 18 -5.61 -9.15 -17.43
CA ILE A 18 -5.87 -7.78 -16.97
C ILE A 18 -5.04 -7.66 -15.69
N PHE A 19 -3.85 -7.06 -15.80
CA PHE A 19 -3.15 -6.58 -14.61
C PHE A 19 -4.04 -5.50 -14.00
N LEU A 20 -4.53 -5.74 -12.80
CA LEU A 20 -5.20 -4.72 -12.00
C LEU A 20 -4.11 -3.71 -11.61
N GLN A 21 -3.98 -2.66 -12.40
CA GLN A 21 -3.11 -1.54 -12.11
C GLN A 21 -3.75 -0.77 -10.94
N GLY A 22 -2.95 -0.36 -9.96
CA GLY A 22 -3.43 0.46 -8.84
C GLY A 22 -3.97 1.80 -9.33
N GLU A 23 -4.81 2.44 -8.54
CA GLU A 23 -5.29 3.79 -8.87
C GLU A 23 -4.10 4.77 -8.83
N VAL A 24 -3.90 5.50 -9.92
CA VAL A 24 -2.89 6.56 -9.98
C VAL A 24 -3.40 7.79 -9.26
N ILE A 25 -2.77 8.15 -8.16
CA ILE A 25 -3.08 9.36 -7.39
C ILE A 25 -2.12 10.47 -7.80
N VAL A 26 -2.65 11.64 -8.10
CA VAL A 26 -1.86 12.85 -8.33
C VAL A 26 -1.95 13.73 -7.08
N PHE A 27 -0.79 14.03 -6.49
CA PHE A 27 -0.70 14.96 -5.37
C PHE A 27 0.05 16.22 -5.78
N THR A 28 -0.44 17.39 -5.34
CA THR A 28 0.19 18.69 -5.62
C THR A 28 0.07 19.61 -4.41
N LYS A 29 1.20 20.11 -3.94
CA LYS A 29 1.28 21.25 -3.02
C LYS A 29 1.89 22.43 -3.75
N GLN A 30 1.18 23.56 -3.78
CA GLN A 30 1.66 24.78 -4.42
C GLN A 30 2.79 25.45 -3.59
N ASP A 31 3.59 26.28 -4.26
CA ASP A 31 4.55 27.15 -3.57
C ASP A 31 3.85 28.04 -2.55
N SER A 32 4.46 28.19 -1.38
CA SER A 32 3.97 28.98 -0.25
C SER A 32 2.60 28.55 0.32
N ALA A 33 2.03 27.43 -0.14
CA ALA A 33 0.82 26.88 0.46
C ALA A 33 1.09 26.40 1.90
N ASP A 34 0.12 26.62 2.78
CA ASP A 34 0.23 26.24 4.20
C ASP A 34 0.31 24.71 4.34
N TRP A 35 1.49 24.24 4.70
CA TRP A 35 1.81 22.81 4.84
C TRP A 35 1.05 22.14 6.01
N THR A 36 0.42 22.91 6.90
CA THR A 36 -0.36 22.36 8.03
C THR A 36 -1.79 21.98 7.63
N LEU A 37 -2.27 22.47 6.49
CA LEU A 37 -3.60 22.15 5.98
C LEU A 37 -3.63 20.78 5.30
N GLN A 38 -4.75 20.07 5.47
CA GLN A 38 -4.91 18.70 4.99
C GLN A 38 -4.75 18.57 3.48
N GLU A 39 -5.24 19.51 2.70
CA GLU A 39 -5.14 19.55 1.24
C GLU A 39 -3.70 19.67 0.73
N ASN A 40 -2.76 20.09 1.58
CA ASN A 40 -1.34 20.23 1.30
C ASN A 40 -0.51 19.06 1.89
N GLN A 41 -1.16 17.94 2.20
CA GLN A 41 -0.57 16.74 2.79
C GLN A 41 -1.05 15.51 2.01
N ASP A 42 -0.15 14.76 1.39
CA ASP A 42 -0.52 13.44 0.85
C ASP A 42 -0.64 12.44 1.98
N ARG A 43 -1.85 12.17 2.41
CA ARG A 43 -2.17 11.24 3.50
C ARG A 43 -2.29 9.82 2.97
N ILE A 44 -1.13 9.17 2.77
CA ILE A 44 -1.06 7.82 2.17
C ILE A 44 -1.63 6.76 3.12
N THR A 45 -1.38 6.92 4.42
CA THR A 45 -1.89 6.05 5.49
C THR A 45 -2.20 6.87 6.74
N ASN A 46 -2.58 6.22 7.85
CA ASN A 46 -2.81 6.90 9.13
C ASN A 46 -1.55 7.53 9.73
N SER A 47 -0.37 6.99 9.42
CA SER A 47 0.92 7.40 10.01
C SER A 47 1.90 7.97 8.99
N VAL A 48 1.53 8.07 7.71
CA VAL A 48 2.39 8.61 6.65
C VAL A 48 1.65 9.69 5.87
N TRP A 49 1.96 10.97 6.19
CA TRP A 49 1.39 12.18 5.58
C TRP A 49 2.52 13.04 5.03
N ILE A 50 2.78 12.92 3.74
CA ILE A 50 3.90 13.60 3.10
C ILE A 50 3.54 15.04 2.79
N THR A 51 4.38 15.97 3.26
CA THR A 51 4.29 17.40 2.97
C THR A 51 5.67 18.04 2.93
N ARG A 52 5.72 19.36 2.74
CA ARG A 52 6.96 20.14 2.64
C ARG A 52 6.74 21.57 3.14
N LYS A 53 7.67 22.08 3.96
CA LYS A 53 7.76 23.51 4.29
C LYS A 53 8.37 24.30 3.13
N ASN A 54 8.33 25.63 3.22
CA ASN A 54 8.71 26.52 2.11
C ASN A 54 10.15 26.39 1.61
N ASN A 55 11.08 25.90 2.44
CA ASN A 55 12.50 25.84 2.13
C ASN A 55 13.21 24.55 2.57
N GLN A 56 12.45 23.49 2.80
CA GLN A 56 13.00 22.22 3.31
C GLN A 56 12.73 21.07 2.34
N GLY A 57 13.24 19.86 2.63
CA GLY A 57 12.83 18.62 1.99
C GLY A 57 11.43 18.19 2.42
N ILE A 58 10.92 17.13 1.80
CA ILE A 58 9.67 16.51 2.22
C ILE A 58 9.83 15.80 3.57
N PHE A 59 8.76 15.76 4.36
CA PHE A 59 8.73 15.11 5.66
C PHE A 59 7.34 14.52 5.94
N ASN A 60 7.26 13.60 6.89
CA ASN A 60 6.02 12.97 7.33
C ASN A 60 5.40 13.75 8.51
N ILE A 61 4.50 14.69 8.24
CA ILE A 61 3.90 15.53 9.29
C ILE A 61 3.09 14.73 10.34
N ALA A 62 2.70 13.50 10.07
CA ALA A 62 2.06 12.65 11.07
C ALA A 62 3.02 12.25 12.20
N GLN A 63 4.35 12.28 11.95
CA GLN A 63 5.37 11.84 12.89
C GLN A 63 6.48 12.87 13.13
N GLU A 64 6.56 13.93 12.30
CA GLU A 64 7.63 14.92 12.32
C GLU A 64 7.05 16.34 12.39
N THR A 65 7.76 17.24 13.03
CA THR A 65 7.41 18.68 13.03
C THR A 65 8.05 19.45 11.86
N GLY A 66 8.86 18.80 11.06
CA GLY A 66 9.55 19.34 9.88
C GLY A 66 10.65 18.40 9.41
N TYR A 67 11.23 18.71 8.25
CA TYR A 67 12.30 17.95 7.66
C TYR A 67 13.55 17.92 8.54
N SER A 68 14.02 16.75 8.91
CA SER A 68 15.18 16.52 9.80
C SER A 68 16.45 16.07 9.04
N GLY A 69 16.41 16.00 7.71
CA GLY A 69 17.57 15.66 6.89
C GLY A 69 18.19 14.31 7.23
N ASN A 70 19.30 14.37 7.95
CA ASN A 70 20.10 13.19 8.32
C ASN A 70 19.39 12.19 9.25
N SER A 71 18.23 12.55 9.80
CA SER A 71 17.43 11.65 10.66
C SER A 71 16.45 10.79 9.90
N GLY A 72 16.52 10.77 8.57
CA GLY A 72 15.73 9.86 7.73
C GLY A 72 14.32 10.34 7.40
N SER A 73 14.06 11.67 7.32
CA SER A 73 12.79 12.19 6.80
C SER A 73 12.56 11.76 5.34
N PRO A 74 11.29 11.45 4.96
CA PRO A 74 10.10 11.28 5.81
C PRO A 74 10.18 10.00 6.66
N ILE A 75 9.93 10.11 7.97
CA ILE A 75 9.97 8.96 8.91
C ILE A 75 8.90 7.91 8.51
N GLY A 76 9.28 6.63 8.63
CA GLY A 76 8.42 5.49 8.27
C GLY A 76 8.40 5.18 6.78
N THR A 77 9.34 5.76 6.02
CA THR A 77 9.49 5.55 4.57
C THR A 77 10.93 5.25 4.18
N LEU A 78 11.09 4.34 3.22
CA LEU A 78 12.35 4.10 2.51
C LEU A 78 12.13 4.29 1.01
N TRP A 79 13.18 4.65 0.30
CA TRP A 79 13.11 5.08 -1.09
C TRP A 79 14.20 4.43 -1.93
N ALA A 80 13.88 4.08 -3.18
CA ALA A 80 14.84 3.61 -4.18
C ALA A 80 14.74 4.46 -5.45
N SER A 81 15.86 4.65 -6.15
CA SER A 81 15.98 5.49 -7.35
C SER A 81 15.53 4.80 -8.64
N SER A 82 14.89 3.66 -8.56
CA SER A 82 14.30 2.91 -9.68
C SER A 82 12.85 2.53 -9.38
N SER A 83 12.13 2.05 -10.37
CA SER A 83 10.79 1.50 -10.17
C SER A 83 10.81 0.31 -9.20
N THR A 84 9.69 0.05 -8.54
CA THR A 84 9.55 -1.12 -7.65
C THR A 84 9.80 -2.44 -8.40
N ALA A 85 9.56 -2.46 -9.72
CA ALA A 85 9.83 -3.62 -10.56
C ALA A 85 11.34 -3.89 -10.77
N GLU A 86 12.19 -2.89 -10.61
CA GLU A 86 13.63 -2.95 -10.86
C GLU A 86 14.46 -2.90 -9.57
N ALA A 87 13.91 -2.32 -8.49
CA ALA A 87 14.59 -2.14 -7.22
C ALA A 87 14.85 -3.48 -6.53
N GLU A 88 15.99 -3.61 -5.84
CA GLU A 88 16.27 -4.68 -4.90
C GLU A 88 16.09 -4.18 -3.46
N ILE A 89 15.97 -5.10 -2.49
CA ILE A 89 15.81 -4.74 -1.06
C ILE A 89 16.93 -3.82 -0.57
N GLY A 90 18.15 -4.02 -1.05
CA GLY A 90 19.33 -3.23 -0.68
C GLY A 90 19.36 -1.81 -1.22
N ASP A 91 18.50 -1.48 -2.20
CA ASP A 91 18.44 -0.16 -2.82
C ASP A 91 17.62 0.84 -1.99
N PHE A 92 16.79 0.34 -1.07
CA PHE A 92 15.92 1.17 -0.25
C PHE A 92 16.70 1.86 0.88
N THR A 93 16.68 3.19 0.86
CA THR A 93 17.38 4.05 1.81
C THR A 93 16.53 5.28 2.16
N SER A 94 17.05 6.21 2.99
CA SER A 94 16.35 7.47 3.27
C SER A 94 16.19 8.30 1.99
N PHE A 95 15.15 9.14 1.93
CA PHE A 95 14.92 10.03 0.78
C PHE A 95 16.15 10.88 0.45
N LEU A 96 16.82 11.46 1.47
CA LEU A 96 18.03 12.24 1.29
C LEU A 96 19.16 11.44 0.63
N ASN A 97 19.41 10.23 1.12
CA ASN A 97 20.49 9.40 0.57
C ASN A 97 20.19 8.98 -0.88
N MET A 98 18.92 8.65 -1.17
CA MET A 98 18.48 8.20 -2.47
C MET A 98 18.73 9.28 -3.55
N HIS A 99 18.45 10.58 -3.28
CA HIS A 99 18.64 11.65 -4.26
C HIS A 99 19.94 12.45 -4.08
N GLY A 100 20.79 12.09 -3.12
CA GLY A 100 22.11 12.72 -2.94
C GLY A 100 22.07 14.23 -2.67
N GLY A 101 20.99 14.76 -2.08
CA GLY A 101 20.80 16.20 -1.82
C GLY A 101 20.22 17.00 -3.00
N ASN A 102 19.93 16.38 -4.13
CA ASN A 102 19.34 17.04 -5.31
C ASN A 102 17.98 16.41 -5.70
N PRO A 103 16.87 16.72 -4.99
CA PRO A 103 15.57 16.13 -5.28
C PRO A 103 14.99 16.56 -6.65
N GLN A 104 15.49 17.63 -7.25
CA GLN A 104 15.08 18.07 -8.58
C GLN A 104 15.55 17.13 -9.68
N SER A 105 16.61 16.33 -9.44
CA SER A 105 17.06 15.31 -10.39
C SER A 105 16.09 14.15 -10.56
N LEU A 106 15.10 14.02 -9.63
CA LEU A 106 14.09 12.95 -9.68
C LEU A 106 12.89 13.30 -10.57
N ILE A 107 12.84 14.51 -11.13
CA ILE A 107 11.69 14.92 -11.97
C ILE A 107 11.67 14.06 -13.25
N ASN A 108 10.50 13.45 -13.49
CA ASN A 108 10.19 12.50 -14.56
C ASN A 108 10.87 11.13 -14.45
N ASP A 109 11.59 10.86 -13.37
CA ASP A 109 12.11 9.52 -13.10
C ASP A 109 11.09 8.75 -12.26
N THR A 110 10.96 7.45 -12.52
CA THR A 110 10.19 6.55 -11.67
C THR A 110 11.04 6.09 -10.51
N ILE A 111 10.59 6.36 -9.30
CA ILE A 111 11.24 5.97 -8.05
C ILE A 111 10.28 5.12 -7.20
N SER A 112 10.83 4.33 -6.28
CA SER A 112 10.04 3.52 -5.37
C SER A 112 9.96 4.14 -3.99
N LEU A 113 8.78 4.07 -3.37
CA LEU A 113 8.52 4.36 -1.98
C LEU A 113 8.07 3.09 -1.27
N TYR A 114 8.73 2.74 -0.19
CA TYR A 114 8.33 1.67 0.72
C TYR A 114 7.85 2.24 2.06
N LEU A 115 6.67 1.84 2.50
CA LEU A 115 6.12 2.19 3.81
C LEU A 115 6.44 1.09 4.81
N GLU A 116 7.37 1.35 5.74
CA GLU A 116 7.93 0.34 6.65
C GLU A 116 6.89 -0.34 7.54
N GLU A 117 5.97 0.43 8.15
CA GLU A 117 4.93 -0.10 9.04
C GLU A 117 3.91 -0.96 8.28
N TYR A 118 3.66 -0.62 7.01
CA TYR A 118 2.57 -1.21 6.23
C TYR A 118 3.02 -2.31 5.27
N GLY A 119 4.32 -2.40 4.99
CA GLY A 119 4.87 -3.32 3.99
C GLY A 119 4.34 -3.05 2.58
N ARG A 120 4.01 -1.77 2.27
CA ARG A 120 3.42 -1.33 1.00
C ARG A 120 4.45 -0.62 0.16
N TYR A 121 4.37 -0.83 -1.15
CA TYR A 121 5.24 -0.21 -2.14
C TYR A 121 4.43 0.66 -3.08
N PHE A 122 5.04 1.76 -3.51
CA PHE A 122 4.46 2.68 -4.49
C PHE A 122 5.52 3.06 -5.50
N ASP A 123 5.15 3.09 -6.78
CA ASP A 123 5.93 3.80 -7.78
C ASP A 123 5.49 5.25 -7.81
N LEU A 124 6.45 6.17 -7.77
CA LEU A 124 6.23 7.61 -7.83
C LEU A 124 6.97 8.21 -9.01
N VAL A 125 6.35 9.23 -9.61
CA VAL A 125 7.02 10.09 -10.59
C VAL A 125 6.85 11.54 -10.13
N PHE A 126 7.95 12.21 -9.75
CA PHE A 126 7.89 13.63 -9.44
C PHE A 126 7.64 14.44 -10.73
N LEU A 127 6.61 15.27 -10.73
CA LEU A 127 6.24 16.17 -11.82
C LEU A 127 6.87 17.56 -11.63
N SER A 128 7.04 17.97 -10.37
CA SER A 128 7.70 19.22 -10.00
C SER A 128 8.30 19.13 -8.60
N PHE A 129 9.36 19.89 -8.36
CA PHE A 129 9.97 20.07 -7.06
C PHE A 129 10.67 21.44 -7.03
N SER A 130 10.09 22.43 -6.34
CA SER A 130 10.60 23.78 -6.26
C SER A 130 11.98 23.80 -5.59
N GLY A 131 12.91 24.55 -6.14
CA GLY A 131 14.24 24.73 -5.57
C GLY A 131 14.23 25.54 -4.28
N GLY A 132 15.27 25.41 -3.49
CA GLY A 132 15.63 26.21 -2.34
C GLY A 132 14.52 27.04 -1.67
N ASN A 133 14.60 28.35 -1.72
CA ASN A 133 13.65 29.27 -1.07
C ASN A 133 12.44 29.65 -1.95
N SER A 134 12.01 28.79 -2.86
CA SER A 134 10.95 29.06 -3.83
C SER A 134 9.53 28.72 -3.33
N GLY A 135 9.32 28.56 -2.03
CA GLY A 135 7.98 28.34 -1.46
C GLY A 135 7.60 26.89 -1.20
N GLY A 136 8.46 25.92 -1.53
CA GLY A 136 8.31 24.51 -1.14
C GLY A 136 7.19 23.75 -1.83
N GLY A 137 6.81 24.15 -3.02
CA GLY A 137 5.88 23.40 -3.86
C GLY A 137 6.50 22.11 -4.38
N PHE A 138 5.68 21.10 -4.56
CA PHE A 138 6.05 19.87 -5.23
C PHE A 138 4.79 19.12 -5.70
N SER A 139 4.95 18.30 -6.71
CA SER A 139 3.90 17.41 -7.17
C SER A 139 4.48 16.10 -7.67
N TYR A 140 3.70 15.03 -7.52
CA TYR A 140 4.02 13.72 -8.06
C TYR A 140 2.75 12.92 -8.37
N THR A 141 2.90 11.93 -9.22
CA THR A 141 1.97 10.82 -9.29
C THR A 141 2.47 9.69 -8.42
N ARG A 142 1.57 8.93 -7.81
CA ARG A 142 1.89 7.66 -7.18
C ARG A 142 0.86 6.60 -7.50
N GLU A 143 1.34 5.37 -7.60
CA GLU A 143 0.54 4.18 -7.80
C GLU A 143 0.99 3.12 -6.82
N GLU A 144 0.06 2.46 -6.13
CA GLU A 144 0.42 1.32 -5.29
C GLU A 144 0.78 0.13 -6.17
N VAL A 145 1.96 -0.43 -5.94
CA VAL A 145 2.49 -1.55 -6.72
C VAL A 145 2.80 -2.74 -5.82
N PHE A 146 2.67 -3.93 -6.40
CA PHE A 146 2.90 -5.20 -5.71
C PHE A 146 4.11 -5.85 -6.35
N PRO A 147 5.31 -5.71 -5.72
CA PRO A 147 6.53 -6.24 -6.30
C PRO A 147 6.49 -7.77 -6.33
N ASN A 148 6.59 -8.33 -7.53
CA ASN A 148 6.70 -9.77 -7.71
C ASN A 148 8.10 -10.31 -7.36
N HIS A 149 9.09 -9.44 -7.09
CA HIS A 149 10.50 -9.80 -6.97
C HIS A 149 11.26 -9.13 -5.82
N LEU A 150 10.70 -8.10 -5.15
CA LEU A 150 11.37 -7.46 -4.02
C LEU A 150 11.46 -8.40 -2.81
N GLY A 151 12.66 -8.82 -2.54
CA GLY A 151 12.99 -9.67 -1.39
C GLY A 151 13.32 -11.10 -1.72
N PHE A 152 13.41 -11.46 -3.01
CA PHE A 152 13.62 -12.85 -3.39
C PHE A 152 14.60 -12.97 -4.55
N SER A 153 15.87 -12.68 -4.30
CA SER A 153 16.91 -13.23 -5.17
C SER A 153 16.75 -14.76 -5.18
N ASN A 154 16.92 -15.37 -6.34
CA ASN A 154 16.74 -16.78 -6.66
C ASN A 154 17.53 -17.77 -5.76
N SER A 155 17.44 -17.65 -4.45
CA SER A 155 17.75 -18.74 -3.54
C SER A 155 16.46 -19.52 -3.29
N ILE A 156 16.44 -20.72 -3.74
CA ILE A 156 15.41 -21.74 -3.88
C ILE A 156 14.58 -22.05 -2.60
N ASN A 157 14.55 -21.18 -1.57
CA ASN A 157 13.93 -21.49 -0.29
C ASN A 157 13.31 -20.31 0.48
N THR A 158 12.90 -19.22 -0.16
CA THR A 158 12.07 -18.23 0.54
C THR A 158 10.63 -18.32 0.07
N PRO A 159 9.67 -18.60 0.96
CA PRO A 159 8.28 -18.70 0.57
C PRO A 159 7.83 -17.34 0.01
N GLN A 160 7.29 -17.34 -1.18
CA GLN A 160 6.51 -16.25 -1.71
C GLN A 160 5.34 -16.09 -0.74
N THR A 161 5.32 -15.06 0.08
CA THR A 161 4.47 -15.05 1.26
C THR A 161 3.25 -14.19 1.02
N PHE A 162 2.10 -14.75 1.34
CA PHE A 162 0.87 -14.01 1.58
C PHE A 162 1.12 -12.86 2.56
N ARG A 163 0.44 -11.73 2.39
CA ARG A 163 0.56 -10.58 3.29
C ARG A 163 -0.80 -10.12 3.77
N LEU A 164 -0.90 -9.86 5.06
CA LEU A 164 -2.04 -9.18 5.66
C LEU A 164 -1.61 -7.76 6.00
N HIS A 165 -2.27 -6.76 5.42
CA HIS A 165 -1.99 -5.36 5.73
C HIS A 165 -2.68 -4.91 7.01
N GLN A 166 -2.19 -3.81 7.61
CA GLN A 166 -2.90 -3.16 8.71
C GLN A 166 -4.24 -2.63 8.18
N ASN A 167 -5.31 -2.83 8.94
CA ASN A 167 -6.62 -2.29 8.57
C ASN A 167 -6.59 -0.77 8.52
N TYR A 168 -7.35 -0.19 7.61
CA TYR A 168 -7.44 1.25 7.45
C TYR A 168 -8.92 1.70 7.33
N PRO A 169 -9.33 2.74 8.09
CA PRO A 169 -8.61 3.41 9.17
C PRO A 169 -8.36 2.52 10.40
N ASN A 170 -7.34 2.85 11.23
CA ASN A 170 -7.09 2.25 12.52
C ASN A 170 -6.44 3.29 13.46
N PRO A 171 -7.11 3.77 14.54
CA PRO A 171 -8.47 3.38 14.97
C PRO A 171 -9.55 3.71 13.95
N PHE A 172 -10.71 3.02 14.04
CA PHE A 172 -11.82 3.18 13.08
C PHE A 172 -13.19 3.41 13.79
N ASN A 173 -14.18 3.96 13.03
CA ASN A 173 -15.53 4.22 13.52
C ASN A 173 -16.54 4.31 12.36
N PRO A 174 -17.54 3.44 12.24
CA PRO A 174 -17.52 2.04 12.65
C PRO A 174 -16.95 1.12 11.58
N VAL A 175 -16.50 1.67 10.42
CA VAL A 175 -16.06 0.91 9.24
C VAL A 175 -14.56 0.96 9.09
N THR A 176 -13.98 -0.19 8.76
CA THR A 176 -12.58 -0.31 8.39
C THR A 176 -12.40 -1.29 7.22
N THR A 177 -11.34 -1.12 6.45
CA THR A 177 -10.97 -2.01 5.34
C THR A 177 -9.78 -2.86 5.74
N LEU A 178 -9.89 -4.17 5.57
CA LEU A 178 -8.80 -5.12 5.67
C LEU A 178 -8.32 -5.44 4.26
N SER A 179 -7.02 -5.24 4.01
CA SER A 179 -6.40 -5.56 2.73
C SER A 179 -5.37 -6.66 2.91
N TYR A 180 -5.26 -7.56 1.94
CA TYR A 180 -4.32 -8.66 1.95
C TYR A 180 -3.92 -9.05 0.53
N TYR A 181 -2.71 -9.58 0.38
CA TYR A 181 -2.19 -10.07 -0.88
C TYR A 181 -2.08 -11.59 -0.87
N LEU A 182 -2.65 -12.22 -1.90
CA LEU A 182 -2.54 -13.66 -2.13
C LEU A 182 -1.51 -13.90 -3.23
N PHE A 183 -0.46 -14.61 -2.90
CA PHE A 183 0.58 -14.95 -3.86
C PHE A 183 0.07 -15.91 -4.95
N GLU A 184 -0.75 -16.87 -4.56
CA GLU A 184 -1.37 -17.87 -5.43
C GLU A 184 -2.84 -18.06 -5.09
N GLU A 185 -3.56 -18.77 -5.95
CA GLU A 185 -4.94 -19.14 -5.67
C GLU A 185 -5.00 -20.02 -4.41
N SER A 186 -5.77 -19.57 -3.40
CA SER A 186 -5.84 -20.24 -2.10
C SER A 186 -7.24 -20.18 -1.50
N TYR A 187 -7.53 -21.13 -0.61
CA TYR A 187 -8.69 -21.05 0.25
C TYR A 187 -8.37 -20.06 1.38
N VAL A 188 -9.16 -18.98 1.48
CA VAL A 188 -8.93 -17.88 2.41
C VAL A 188 -10.02 -17.86 3.46
N SER A 189 -9.62 -17.80 4.72
CA SER A 189 -10.49 -17.49 5.85
C SER A 189 -9.99 -16.23 6.54
N ILE A 190 -10.88 -15.23 6.73
CA ILE A 190 -10.59 -14.04 7.54
C ILE A 190 -11.60 -13.97 8.65
N THR A 191 -11.10 -14.06 9.89
CA THR A 191 -11.93 -14.09 11.09
C THR A 191 -11.52 -13.01 12.07
N ILE A 192 -12.51 -12.34 12.65
CA ILE A 192 -12.36 -11.32 13.70
C ILE A 192 -12.64 -11.97 15.06
N TYR A 193 -11.79 -11.64 16.03
CA TYR A 193 -11.86 -12.10 17.41
C TYR A 193 -11.85 -10.93 18.39
N ASP A 194 -12.47 -11.10 19.54
CA ASP A 194 -12.23 -10.23 20.69
C ASP A 194 -10.89 -10.56 21.37
N MET A 195 -10.51 -9.81 22.39
CA MET A 195 -9.25 -10.00 23.12
C MET A 195 -9.26 -11.26 24.01
N LEU A 196 -10.41 -11.91 24.19
CA LEU A 196 -10.55 -13.19 24.90
C LEU A 196 -10.43 -14.39 23.93
N GLY A 197 -10.34 -14.13 22.62
CA GLY A 197 -10.27 -15.15 21.58
C GLY A 197 -11.63 -15.66 21.10
N ASN A 198 -12.73 -15.04 21.50
CA ASN A 198 -14.06 -15.41 21.00
C ASN A 198 -14.22 -14.90 19.57
N MET A 199 -14.74 -15.74 18.67
CA MET A 199 -15.05 -15.36 17.30
C MET A 199 -16.20 -14.34 17.28
N ILE A 200 -15.97 -13.21 16.67
CA ILE A 200 -16.94 -12.13 16.46
C ILE A 200 -17.58 -12.24 15.08
N LYS A 201 -16.73 -12.32 14.04
CA LYS A 201 -17.20 -12.33 12.65
C LYS A 201 -16.26 -13.15 11.78
N ASN A 202 -16.84 -13.96 10.89
CA ASN A 202 -16.09 -14.47 9.73
C ASN A 202 -16.42 -13.59 8.53
N LEU A 203 -15.41 -12.93 7.96
CA LEU A 203 -15.57 -11.99 6.85
C LEU A 203 -15.39 -12.67 5.49
N VAL A 204 -14.45 -13.63 5.42
CA VAL A 204 -14.12 -14.36 4.20
C VAL A 204 -13.97 -15.84 4.55
N ASN A 205 -14.54 -16.71 3.75
CA ASN A 205 -14.40 -18.16 3.89
C ASN A 205 -14.63 -18.83 2.54
N GLN A 206 -13.70 -18.60 1.60
CA GLN A 206 -13.85 -19.08 0.22
C GLN A 206 -12.51 -19.16 -0.50
N LYS A 207 -12.51 -19.87 -1.63
CA LYS A 207 -11.38 -19.91 -2.55
C LYS A 207 -11.29 -18.59 -3.30
N GLN A 208 -10.06 -18.02 -3.39
CA GLN A 208 -9.79 -16.76 -4.08
C GLN A 208 -8.53 -16.88 -4.94
N ASN A 209 -8.55 -16.23 -6.10
CA ASN A 209 -7.39 -16.13 -6.98
C ASN A 209 -6.31 -15.25 -6.36
N SER A 210 -5.07 -15.38 -6.86
CA SER A 210 -3.94 -14.51 -6.49
C SER A 210 -4.26 -13.02 -6.69
N GLY A 211 -3.45 -12.16 -6.08
CA GLY A 211 -3.51 -10.71 -6.17
C GLY A 211 -4.02 -10.03 -4.90
N LEU A 212 -4.10 -8.69 -4.96
CA LEU A 212 -4.61 -7.86 -3.89
C LEU A 212 -6.12 -8.07 -3.71
N LYS A 213 -6.52 -8.18 -2.45
CA LYS A 213 -7.92 -8.30 -2.04
C LYS A 213 -8.20 -7.31 -0.91
N SER A 214 -9.45 -6.88 -0.82
CA SER A 214 -9.90 -6.08 0.30
C SER A 214 -11.31 -6.48 0.72
N ILE A 215 -11.60 -6.32 2.00
CA ILE A 215 -12.92 -6.56 2.59
C ILE A 215 -13.18 -5.53 3.68
N GLN A 216 -14.39 -5.02 3.76
CA GLN A 216 -14.78 -4.09 4.81
C GLN A 216 -15.44 -4.82 5.98
N TRP A 217 -15.19 -4.31 7.19
CA TRP A 217 -15.90 -4.66 8.40
C TRP A 217 -16.57 -3.43 8.99
N ASP A 218 -17.85 -3.56 9.30
CA ASP A 218 -18.76 -2.52 9.79
C ASP A 218 -19.00 -2.60 11.32
N ALA A 219 -18.08 -3.21 12.05
CA ALA A 219 -18.18 -3.43 13.51
C ALA A 219 -19.45 -4.21 13.95
N ARG A 220 -19.88 -5.20 13.14
CA ARG A 220 -20.99 -6.09 13.48
C ARG A 220 -20.52 -7.54 13.59
N ASN A 221 -21.18 -8.28 14.49
CA ASN A 221 -20.94 -9.72 14.64
C ASN A 221 -21.65 -10.55 13.55
N ASN A 222 -21.58 -11.88 13.63
CA ASN A 222 -22.23 -12.78 12.67
C ASN A 222 -23.78 -12.67 12.68
N GLN A 223 -24.38 -12.19 13.77
CA GLN A 223 -25.82 -11.94 13.90
C GLN A 223 -26.23 -10.54 13.41
N CYS A 224 -25.29 -9.79 12.80
CA CYS A 224 -25.48 -8.40 12.36
C CYS A 224 -25.73 -7.40 13.52
N GLU A 225 -25.39 -7.75 14.75
CA GLU A 225 -25.47 -6.88 15.91
C GLU A 225 -24.18 -6.06 16.04
N PRO A 226 -24.26 -4.77 16.44
CA PRO A 226 -23.09 -3.95 16.65
C PRO A 226 -22.28 -4.46 17.84
N VAL A 227 -20.95 -4.46 17.71
CA VAL A 227 -20.02 -4.84 18.79
C VAL A 227 -19.58 -3.61 19.59
N SER A 228 -19.07 -3.82 20.80
CA SER A 228 -18.60 -2.76 21.69
C SER A 228 -17.31 -2.13 21.16
N ALA A 229 -17.09 -0.84 21.47
CA ALA A 229 -15.78 -0.22 21.28
C ALA A 229 -14.69 -0.99 22.04
N GLY A 230 -13.50 -1.09 21.46
CA GLY A 230 -12.40 -1.84 22.06
C GLY A 230 -11.38 -2.35 21.05
N LEU A 231 -10.49 -3.23 21.54
CA LEU A 231 -9.49 -3.88 20.72
C LEU A 231 -10.02 -5.21 20.18
N TYR A 232 -9.73 -5.46 18.92
CA TYR A 232 -10.06 -6.69 18.20
C TYR A 232 -8.83 -7.23 17.50
N LEU A 233 -8.81 -8.53 17.27
CA LEU A 233 -7.81 -9.20 16.44
C LEU A 233 -8.50 -9.66 15.16
N TYR A 234 -7.80 -9.60 14.04
CA TYR A 234 -8.21 -10.24 12.81
C TYR A 234 -7.12 -11.15 12.30
N THR A 235 -7.51 -12.35 11.94
CA THR A 235 -6.59 -13.39 11.46
C THR A 235 -6.98 -13.77 10.05
N ILE A 236 -5.97 -13.86 9.17
CA ILE A 236 -6.08 -14.51 7.87
C ILE A 236 -5.44 -15.89 7.95
N ASP A 237 -6.13 -16.88 7.40
CA ASP A 237 -5.61 -18.20 7.07
C ASP A 237 -5.71 -18.37 5.55
N ALA A 238 -4.59 -18.65 4.86
CA ALA A 238 -4.54 -18.84 3.42
C ALA A 238 -3.49 -19.92 3.09
N GLY A 239 -3.94 -21.15 2.76
CA GLY A 239 -3.05 -22.31 2.67
C GLY A 239 -2.33 -22.54 3.99
N ASP A 240 -1.00 -22.63 3.95
CA ASP A 240 -0.14 -22.79 5.14
C ASP A 240 0.19 -21.45 5.83
N PHE A 241 -0.24 -20.33 5.25
CA PHE A 241 0.01 -19.00 5.80
C PHE A 241 -1.04 -18.62 6.85
N ARG A 242 -0.57 -18.12 7.99
CA ARG A 242 -1.40 -17.54 9.02
C ARG A 242 -0.79 -16.28 9.58
N GLN A 243 -1.56 -15.20 9.60
CA GLN A 243 -1.14 -13.94 10.20
C GLN A 243 -2.29 -13.27 10.96
N THR A 244 -1.94 -12.68 12.12
CA THR A 244 -2.90 -11.95 12.96
C THR A 244 -2.42 -10.52 13.15
N LYS A 245 -3.36 -9.57 13.09
CA LYS A 245 -3.14 -8.16 13.42
C LYS A 245 -4.19 -7.65 14.38
N LYS A 246 -3.88 -6.52 15.01
CA LYS A 246 -4.73 -5.85 16.00
C LYS A 246 -5.35 -4.59 15.39
N MET A 247 -6.61 -4.31 15.74
CA MET A 247 -7.34 -3.10 15.36
C MET A 247 -8.10 -2.51 16.54
N ALA A 248 -8.38 -1.20 16.50
CA ALA A 248 -9.09 -0.48 17.56
C ALA A 248 -10.38 0.14 17.00
N LEU A 249 -11.51 -0.27 17.54
CA LEU A 249 -12.83 0.32 17.26
C LEU A 249 -13.09 1.46 18.26
N LEU A 250 -13.34 2.64 17.74
CA LEU A 250 -13.86 3.78 18.51
C LEU A 250 -15.39 3.71 18.59
N LYS A 251 -15.95 4.54 19.44
CA LYS A 251 -17.42 4.61 19.62
C LYS A 251 -17.96 5.87 18.91
#